data_d163195d47746895e0b7c225d4f702a6
#
_entry.id   d163195d47746895e0b7c225d4f702a6
#
_cell.length_a   1.000
_cell.length_b   1.000
_cell.length_c   1.000
_cell.angle_alpha   90.00
_cell.angle_beta   90.00
_cell.angle_gamma   90.00
#
_symmetry.space_group_name_H-M   'P 1'
#
loop_
_entity.id
_entity.type
_entity.pdbx_description
1 polymer ?
#
loop_
_entity_poly.entity_id
_entity_poly.type
_entity_poly.pdbx_seq_one_letter_code
_entity_poly.pdbx_strand_id
1 'polypeptide(L)'
;MLINDAESREHKRFSAVSRVIQSVLISTLIVLVVIMVIQIKHLQGTARVINYAGLARGATQRLVKLEIIGIHDDEFVQYLDAILEDLKYDDGSYGLVSLEDANYQGKLDSLIDYWRKLKKEIKKARDCGYEATDIVAMSETYFWLADEVVSAAEAYSDKAAKQMRLVELLSVVDMLILFLLITEQSLSSMRIIRKNRILEQKAYIDVHTGLPNKSKCEELFSDMSFITEPTACLMFDLNNLKSANDTLGHSAGDQLIASFARVLRNVIPAKDFVGRYGGDEFVVILYNITENTVKSLLTQLHNEVMQFNRCGNNIPISYAHGWAVSTDYTDCTLRALFDKADQFMYTNKVRVKSE
;
A
#
# COMPACT_ATOMS: atom_id res chain seq x y z
N MET A 1 -4.12 34.08 -3.39
CA MET A 1 -3.19 33.35 -4.29
C MET A 1 -1.86 33.01 -3.61
N LEU A 2 -1.15 33.94 -2.98
CA LEU A 2 0.18 33.70 -2.33
C LEU A 2 0.16 32.75 -1.12
N ILE A 3 -0.92 32.67 -0.35
CA ILE A 3 -1.04 31.79 0.82
C ILE A 3 -1.19 30.32 0.39
N ASN A 4 -1.95 30.05 -0.67
CA ASN A 4 -2.12 28.69 -1.23
C ASN A 4 -0.82 28.11 -1.82
N ASP A 5 0.05 28.98 -2.36
CA ASP A 5 1.35 28.55 -2.93
C ASP A 5 2.37 28.19 -1.82
N ALA A 6 2.32 28.86 -0.69
CA ALA A 6 3.19 28.54 0.45
C ALA A 6 2.80 27.22 1.10
N GLU A 7 1.52 26.98 1.38
CA GLU A 7 1.00 25.71 1.91
C GLU A 7 1.26 24.52 0.95
N SER A 8 1.11 24.74 -0.35
CA SER A 8 1.41 23.72 -1.37
C SER A 8 2.91 23.33 -1.42
N ARG A 9 3.81 24.32 -1.25
CA ARG A 9 5.27 24.07 -1.21
C ARG A 9 5.70 23.37 0.08
N GLU A 10 5.13 23.74 1.22
CA GLU A 10 5.37 23.05 2.50
C GLU A 10 4.91 21.61 2.45
N HIS A 11 3.74 21.35 1.93
CA HIS A 11 3.20 19.99 1.80
C HIS A 11 4.01 19.11 0.83
N LYS A 12 4.49 19.67 -0.29
CA LYS A 12 5.41 18.97 -1.21
C LYS A 12 6.75 18.67 -0.55
N ARG A 13 7.31 19.59 0.24
CA ARG A 13 8.55 19.37 1.00
C ARG A 13 8.37 18.27 2.05
N PHE A 14 7.30 18.32 2.83
CA PHE A 14 6.98 17.30 3.84
C PHE A 14 6.80 15.92 3.21
N SER A 15 6.09 15.81 2.11
CA SER A 15 5.93 14.56 1.34
C SER A 15 7.26 14.03 0.78
N ALA A 16 8.17 14.90 0.34
CA ALA A 16 9.49 14.50 -0.12
C ALA A 16 10.37 13.99 1.02
N VAL A 17 10.40 14.68 2.16
CA VAL A 17 11.14 14.27 3.36
C VAL A 17 10.60 12.95 3.91
N SER A 18 9.28 12.79 3.99
CA SER A 18 8.64 11.54 4.43
C SER A 18 9.04 10.34 3.55
N ARG A 19 9.11 10.51 2.22
CA ARG A 19 9.55 9.45 1.30
C ARG A 19 11.02 9.07 1.51
N VAL A 20 11.89 10.05 1.75
CA VAL A 20 13.31 9.79 2.05
C VAL A 20 13.44 9.01 3.35
N ILE A 21 12.73 9.42 4.42
CA ILE A 21 12.72 8.71 5.70
C ILE A 21 12.21 7.27 5.52
N GLN A 22 11.12 7.06 4.81
CA GLN A 22 10.59 5.72 4.51
C GLN A 22 11.61 4.85 3.76
N SER A 23 12.30 5.42 2.76
CA SER A 23 13.33 4.71 2.01
C SER A 23 14.51 4.29 2.90
N VAL A 24 14.94 5.16 3.82
CA VAL A 24 15.99 4.84 4.79
C VAL A 24 15.55 3.73 5.74
N LEU A 25 14.33 3.83 6.30
CA LEU A 25 13.79 2.81 7.20
C LEU A 25 13.65 1.44 6.50
N ILE A 26 13.16 1.40 5.26
CA ILE A 26 13.08 0.16 4.48
C ILE A 26 14.48 -0.45 4.29
N SER A 27 15.47 0.37 3.95
CA SER A 27 16.85 -0.10 3.80
C SER A 27 17.42 -0.63 5.12
N THR A 28 17.15 0.06 6.23
CA THR A 28 17.54 -0.37 7.58
C THR A 28 16.89 -1.71 7.95
N LEU A 29 15.60 -1.86 7.67
CA LEU A 29 14.87 -3.11 7.93
C LEU A 29 15.47 -4.29 7.15
N ILE A 30 15.82 -4.09 5.88
CA ILE A 30 16.46 -5.12 5.06
C ILE A 30 17.79 -5.55 5.68
N VAL A 31 18.62 -4.58 6.12
CA VAL A 31 19.90 -4.86 6.78
C VAL A 31 19.70 -5.64 8.08
N LEU A 32 18.74 -5.23 8.93
CA LEU A 32 18.43 -5.93 10.17
C LEU A 32 17.96 -7.37 9.94
N VAL A 33 17.13 -7.61 8.91
CA VAL A 33 16.70 -8.97 8.52
C VAL A 33 17.88 -9.82 8.07
N VAL A 34 18.79 -9.28 7.27
CA VAL A 34 20.00 -10.00 6.83
C VAL A 34 20.88 -10.37 8.04
N ILE A 35 21.11 -9.43 8.96
CA ILE A 35 21.84 -9.68 10.21
C ILE A 35 21.16 -10.80 11.01
N MET A 36 19.84 -10.76 11.15
CA MET A 36 19.08 -11.76 11.90
C MET A 36 19.23 -13.16 11.28
N VAL A 37 19.16 -13.28 9.94
CA VAL A 37 19.37 -14.57 9.24
C VAL A 37 20.78 -15.12 9.49
N ILE A 38 21.79 -14.27 9.45
CA ILE A 38 23.18 -14.68 9.74
C ILE A 38 23.30 -15.15 11.20
N GLN A 39 22.73 -14.42 12.16
CA GLN A 39 22.76 -14.77 13.58
C GLN A 39 22.01 -16.09 13.87
N ILE A 40 20.89 -16.35 13.21
CA ILE A 40 20.16 -17.62 13.36
C ILE A 40 21.04 -18.80 12.90
N LYS A 41 21.69 -18.70 11.74
CA LYS A 41 22.61 -19.75 11.26
C LYS A 41 23.76 -20.00 12.24
N HIS A 42 24.32 -18.91 12.77
CA HIS A 42 25.40 -19.00 13.75
C HIS A 42 24.94 -19.67 15.06
N LEU A 43 23.77 -19.33 15.56
CA LEU A 43 23.20 -19.91 16.78
C LEU A 43 22.89 -21.42 16.60
N GLN A 44 22.42 -21.84 15.42
CA GLN A 44 22.22 -23.25 15.10
C GLN A 44 23.54 -24.03 15.09
N GLY A 45 24.62 -23.42 14.55
CA GLY A 45 25.96 -24.00 14.62
C GLY A 45 26.45 -24.18 16.05
N THR A 46 26.27 -23.18 16.91
CA THR A 46 26.65 -23.21 18.32
C THR A 46 25.93 -24.30 19.11
N ALA A 47 24.62 -24.50 18.85
CA ALA A 47 23.84 -25.57 19.49
C ALA A 47 24.40 -26.97 19.17
N ARG A 48 24.91 -27.19 17.95
CA ARG A 48 25.62 -28.42 17.58
C ARG A 48 26.91 -28.59 18.37
N VAL A 49 27.72 -27.55 18.50
CA VAL A 49 28.96 -27.57 19.27
C VAL A 49 28.70 -27.96 20.72
N ILE A 50 27.69 -27.36 21.38
CA ILE A 50 27.30 -27.71 22.75
C ILE A 50 26.92 -29.19 22.86
N ASN A 51 26.13 -29.70 21.92
CA ASN A 51 25.70 -31.08 21.91
C ASN A 51 26.89 -32.07 21.78
N TYR A 52 27.81 -31.82 20.84
CA TYR A 52 28.97 -32.68 20.61
C TYR A 52 30.01 -32.56 21.75
N ALA A 53 30.20 -31.38 22.35
CA ALA A 53 31.02 -31.26 23.54
C ALA A 53 30.45 -32.06 24.72
N GLY A 54 29.11 -31.98 24.93
CA GLY A 54 28.41 -32.83 25.90
C GLY A 54 28.50 -34.31 25.60
N LEU A 55 28.46 -34.71 24.32
CA LEU A 55 28.65 -36.08 23.87
C LEU A 55 30.06 -36.57 24.18
N ALA A 56 31.12 -35.78 23.87
CA ALA A 56 32.49 -36.13 24.19
C ALA A 56 32.69 -36.35 25.69
N ARG A 57 32.10 -35.47 26.56
CA ARG A 57 32.08 -35.67 28.01
C ARG A 57 31.53 -37.02 28.45
N GLY A 58 30.31 -37.36 27.97
CA GLY A 58 29.64 -38.60 28.35
C GLY A 58 30.31 -39.85 27.74
N ALA A 59 30.76 -39.76 26.48
CA ALA A 59 31.38 -40.84 25.77
C ALA A 59 32.73 -41.22 26.36
N THR A 60 33.51 -40.26 26.84
CA THR A 60 34.81 -40.57 27.51
C THR A 60 34.57 -41.31 28.82
N GLN A 61 33.59 -40.97 29.63
CA GLN A 61 33.21 -41.72 30.82
C GLN A 61 32.78 -43.14 30.50
N ARG A 62 32.05 -43.36 29.41
CA ARG A 62 31.69 -44.68 28.91
C ARG A 62 32.93 -45.49 28.49
N LEU A 63 33.82 -44.88 27.71
CA LEU A 63 35.05 -45.52 27.28
C LEU A 63 35.88 -45.98 28.46
N VAL A 64 36.15 -45.14 29.48
CA VAL A 64 36.92 -45.52 30.66
C VAL A 64 36.25 -46.68 31.43
N LYS A 65 34.91 -46.70 31.56
CA LYS A 65 34.17 -47.83 32.17
C LYS A 65 34.40 -49.14 31.39
N LEU A 66 34.36 -49.08 30.06
CA LEU A 66 34.62 -50.25 29.21
C LEU A 66 36.05 -50.75 29.39
N GLU A 67 37.03 -49.86 29.40
CA GLU A 67 38.44 -50.24 29.64
C GLU A 67 38.67 -50.92 31.01
N ILE A 68 38.01 -50.45 32.07
CA ILE A 68 38.09 -51.03 33.44
C ILE A 68 37.54 -52.44 33.47
N ILE A 69 36.52 -52.77 32.70
CA ILE A 69 35.93 -54.12 32.64
C ILE A 69 36.59 -55.01 31.57
N GLY A 70 37.68 -54.55 30.94
CA GLY A 70 38.50 -55.32 29.98
C GLY A 70 37.91 -55.33 28.54
N ILE A 71 37.00 -54.44 28.22
CA ILE A 71 36.47 -54.24 26.88
C ILE A 71 37.24 -53.10 26.22
N HIS A 72 38.04 -53.39 25.23
CA HIS A 72 38.85 -52.43 24.50
C HIS A 72 38.18 -52.01 23.21
N ASP A 73 37.90 -50.72 23.02
CA ASP A 73 37.19 -50.17 21.85
C ASP A 73 38.02 -49.03 21.21
N ASP A 74 38.89 -49.41 20.26
CA ASP A 74 39.73 -48.44 19.56
C ASP A 74 38.94 -47.59 18.57
N GLU A 75 37.85 -48.12 18.02
CA GLU A 75 36.98 -47.33 17.13
C GLU A 75 36.30 -46.21 17.91
N PHE A 76 35.96 -46.44 19.19
CA PHE A 76 35.38 -45.44 20.07
C PHE A 76 36.40 -44.35 20.47
N VAL A 77 37.71 -44.71 20.63
CA VAL A 77 38.79 -43.76 20.82
C VAL A 77 38.94 -42.87 19.59
N GLN A 78 38.94 -43.45 18.37
CA GLN A 78 39.02 -42.65 17.13
C GLN A 78 37.80 -41.76 16.94
N TYR A 79 36.59 -42.21 17.32
CA TYR A 79 35.38 -41.39 17.33
C TYR A 79 35.52 -40.14 18.21
N LEU A 80 36.06 -40.29 19.40
CA LEU A 80 36.30 -39.18 20.32
C LEU A 80 37.39 -38.24 19.79
N ASP A 81 38.44 -38.77 19.17
CA ASP A 81 39.50 -37.96 18.51
C ASP A 81 38.85 -37.09 17.41
N ALA A 82 38.00 -37.68 16.54
CA ALA A 82 37.34 -36.97 15.46
C ALA A 82 36.40 -35.87 15.98
N ILE A 83 35.65 -36.12 17.07
CA ILE A 83 34.81 -35.12 17.69
C ILE A 83 35.61 -33.92 18.21
N LEU A 84 36.71 -34.19 18.94
CA LEU A 84 37.55 -33.13 19.53
C LEU A 84 38.26 -32.30 18.46
N GLU A 85 38.70 -32.94 17.36
CA GLU A 85 39.24 -32.29 16.18
C GLU A 85 38.21 -31.37 15.51
N ASP A 86 37.00 -31.88 15.30
CA ASP A 86 35.90 -31.15 14.65
C ASP A 86 35.41 -29.96 15.54
N LEU A 87 35.47 -30.09 16.87
CA LEU A 87 35.18 -29.01 17.79
C LEU A 87 36.23 -27.88 17.71
N LYS A 88 37.46 -28.21 17.28
CA LYS A 88 38.56 -27.25 17.18
C LYS A 88 38.68 -26.60 15.80
N TYR A 89 38.39 -27.36 14.71
CA TYR A 89 38.58 -26.96 13.33
C TYR A 89 37.27 -27.14 12.53
N ASP A 90 37.01 -26.27 11.56
CA ASP A 90 35.76 -26.20 10.80
C ASP A 90 35.60 -27.28 9.69
N ASP A 91 36.57 -28.17 9.50
CA ASP A 91 36.66 -29.07 8.35
C ASP A 91 36.43 -30.57 8.67
N GLY A 92 35.86 -30.83 9.84
CA GLY A 92 35.60 -32.18 10.29
C GLY A 92 34.34 -32.85 9.73
N SER A 93 34.17 -34.16 10.03
CA SER A 93 33.10 -35.03 9.52
C SER A 93 31.72 -34.72 10.07
N TYR A 94 31.61 -33.98 11.19
CA TYR A 94 30.36 -33.68 11.88
C TYR A 94 29.78 -32.32 11.52
N GLY A 95 30.52 -31.49 10.73
CA GLY A 95 30.09 -30.19 10.27
C GLY A 95 29.84 -29.22 11.43
N LEU A 96 30.71 -29.26 12.43
CA LEU A 96 30.69 -28.30 13.55
C LEU A 96 31.30 -26.99 13.10
N VAL A 97 30.90 -25.92 13.75
CA VAL A 97 31.48 -24.57 13.52
C VAL A 97 32.45 -24.27 14.64
N SER A 98 33.64 -23.76 14.32
CA SER A 98 34.56 -23.28 15.34
C SER A 98 34.01 -22.03 16.00
N LEU A 99 33.96 -22.01 17.34
CA LEU A 99 33.56 -20.81 18.09
C LEU A 99 34.73 -19.89 18.31
N GLU A 100 34.70 -18.70 17.72
CA GLU A 100 35.73 -17.68 17.82
C GLU A 100 35.72 -16.95 19.19
N ASP A 101 35.59 -17.70 20.29
CA ASP A 101 35.65 -17.16 21.66
C ASP A 101 36.93 -17.62 22.35
N ALA A 102 37.73 -16.68 22.81
CA ALA A 102 39.04 -16.97 23.42
C ALA A 102 38.94 -17.84 24.68
N ASN A 103 37.85 -17.68 25.48
CA ASN A 103 37.62 -18.48 26.67
C ASN A 103 37.25 -19.94 26.29
N TYR A 104 36.36 -20.12 25.33
CA TYR A 104 35.99 -21.44 24.80
C TYR A 104 37.22 -22.13 24.21
N GLN A 105 37.97 -21.46 23.33
CA GLN A 105 39.13 -22.04 22.68
C GLN A 105 40.25 -22.46 23.68
N GLY A 106 40.48 -21.62 24.68
CA GLY A 106 41.49 -21.96 25.73
C GLY A 106 41.08 -23.18 26.56
N LYS A 107 39.78 -23.34 26.86
CA LYS A 107 39.27 -24.51 27.59
C LYS A 107 39.29 -25.77 26.72
N LEU A 108 38.96 -25.64 25.43
CA LEU A 108 39.01 -26.73 24.47
C LEU A 108 40.45 -27.22 24.28
N ASP A 109 41.44 -26.32 24.17
CA ASP A 109 42.83 -26.68 24.09
C ASP A 109 43.28 -27.47 25.32
N SER A 110 42.89 -27.03 26.51
CA SER A 110 43.19 -27.72 27.75
C SER A 110 42.54 -29.12 27.79
N LEU A 111 41.32 -29.26 27.31
CA LEU A 111 40.63 -30.56 27.21
C LEU A 111 41.34 -31.52 26.23
N ILE A 112 41.75 -31.02 25.06
CA ILE A 112 42.45 -31.81 24.02
C ILE A 112 43.79 -32.29 24.55
N ASP A 113 44.55 -31.39 25.22
CA ASP A 113 45.85 -31.76 25.82
C ASP A 113 45.69 -32.80 26.94
N TYR A 114 44.60 -32.67 27.73
CA TYR A 114 44.28 -33.64 28.77
C TYR A 114 43.83 -34.97 28.18
N TRP A 115 43.06 -35.00 27.09
CA TRP A 115 42.66 -36.17 26.36
C TRP A 115 43.89 -36.96 25.84
N ARG A 116 44.91 -36.28 25.34
CA ARG A 116 46.18 -36.92 24.92
C ARG A 116 46.85 -37.65 26.08
N LYS A 117 46.80 -37.11 27.31
CA LYS A 117 47.33 -37.74 28.53
C LYS A 117 46.50 -38.95 28.94
N LEU A 118 45.17 -38.78 28.93
CA LEU A 118 44.24 -39.87 29.27
C LEU A 118 44.34 -41.05 28.30
N LYS A 119 44.55 -40.84 26.99
CA LYS A 119 44.83 -41.92 26.04
C LYS A 119 46.07 -42.71 26.37
N LYS A 120 47.15 -42.08 26.87
CA LYS A 120 48.34 -42.76 27.32
C LYS A 120 48.08 -43.63 28.55
N GLU A 121 47.29 -43.13 29.49
CA GLU A 121 46.91 -43.86 30.70
C GLU A 121 45.97 -45.00 30.40
N ILE A 122 45.04 -44.89 29.41
CA ILE A 122 44.23 -45.99 28.88
C ILE A 122 45.12 -47.10 28.34
N LYS A 123 46.13 -46.76 27.53
CA LYS A 123 47.06 -47.74 27.00
C LYS A 123 47.84 -48.46 28.13
N LYS A 124 48.31 -47.70 29.14
CA LYS A 124 48.99 -48.26 30.31
C LYS A 124 48.05 -49.20 31.11
N ALA A 125 46.76 -48.85 31.28
CA ALA A 125 45.78 -49.68 31.95
C ALA A 125 45.54 -51.04 31.22
N ARG A 126 45.65 -51.08 29.90
CA ARG A 126 45.58 -52.29 29.10
C ARG A 126 46.80 -53.19 29.34
N ASP A 127 47.98 -52.59 29.53
CA ASP A 127 49.24 -53.35 29.72
C ASP A 127 49.42 -53.89 31.14
N CYS A 128 49.02 -53.13 32.19
CA CYS A 128 49.34 -53.45 33.61
C CYS A 128 48.07 -53.56 34.49
N GLY A 129 46.87 -53.48 33.94
CA GLY A 129 45.65 -53.43 34.72
C GLY A 129 45.32 -52.03 35.23
N TYR A 130 44.00 -51.72 35.35
CA TYR A 130 43.55 -50.36 35.75
C TYR A 130 43.92 -49.98 37.16
N GLU A 131 44.08 -50.96 38.09
CA GLU A 131 44.42 -50.72 39.48
C GLU A 131 45.83 -50.15 39.65
N ALA A 132 46.72 -50.32 38.64
CA ALA A 132 48.08 -49.80 38.62
C ALA A 132 48.19 -48.41 37.89
N THR A 133 47.03 -47.78 37.65
CA THR A 133 46.92 -46.54 36.86
C THR A 133 46.00 -45.52 37.54
N ASP A 134 46.16 -44.23 37.13
CA ASP A 134 45.30 -43.15 37.59
C ASP A 134 44.07 -42.92 36.68
N ILE A 135 43.70 -43.91 35.84
CA ILE A 135 42.66 -43.77 34.79
C ILE A 135 41.33 -43.27 35.34
N VAL A 136 40.91 -43.70 36.54
CA VAL A 136 39.67 -43.30 37.17
C VAL A 136 39.74 -41.82 37.55
N ALA A 137 40.77 -41.38 38.27
CA ALA A 137 40.94 -39.99 38.69
C ALA A 137 41.12 -39.06 37.48
N MET A 138 41.83 -39.55 36.46
CA MET A 138 41.98 -38.78 35.20
C MET A 138 40.69 -38.67 34.43
N SER A 139 39.81 -39.67 34.46
CA SER A 139 38.48 -39.60 33.80
C SER A 139 37.60 -38.56 34.46
N GLU A 140 37.62 -38.47 35.79
CA GLU A 140 36.90 -37.42 36.54
C GLU A 140 37.41 -36.03 36.22
N THR A 141 38.74 -35.87 36.15
CA THR A 141 39.35 -34.54 35.76
C THR A 141 38.97 -34.17 34.32
N TYR A 142 38.99 -35.16 33.40
CA TYR A 142 38.55 -34.94 32.02
C TYR A 142 37.05 -34.51 31.96
N PHE A 143 36.20 -35.15 32.78
CA PHE A 143 34.78 -34.81 32.87
C PHE A 143 34.59 -33.33 33.24
N TRP A 144 35.33 -32.84 34.28
CA TRP A 144 35.27 -31.44 34.70
C TRP A 144 35.79 -30.46 33.63
N LEU A 145 36.87 -30.83 32.94
CA LEU A 145 37.40 -30.01 31.83
C LEU A 145 36.41 -29.95 30.66
N ALA A 146 35.74 -31.08 30.34
CA ALA A 146 34.75 -31.10 29.31
C ALA A 146 33.49 -30.31 29.71
N ASP A 147 33.08 -30.34 30.99
CA ASP A 147 31.98 -29.54 31.50
C ASP A 147 32.26 -28.03 31.41
N GLU A 148 33.52 -27.64 31.65
CA GLU A 148 33.95 -26.26 31.46
C GLU A 148 33.90 -25.80 30.00
N VAL A 149 34.19 -26.69 29.03
CA VAL A 149 34.05 -26.43 27.60
C VAL A 149 32.58 -26.25 27.22
N VAL A 150 31.70 -27.13 27.72
CA VAL A 150 30.22 -27.00 27.49
C VAL A 150 29.73 -25.68 28.05
N SER A 151 30.09 -25.36 29.31
CA SER A 151 29.67 -24.10 29.96
C SER A 151 30.17 -22.85 29.22
N ALA A 152 31.37 -22.88 28.65
CA ALA A 152 31.92 -21.79 27.84
C ALA A 152 31.13 -21.65 26.51
N ALA A 153 30.76 -22.77 25.86
CA ALA A 153 29.94 -22.75 24.64
C ALA A 153 28.52 -22.24 24.91
N GLU A 154 27.91 -22.61 26.05
CA GLU A 154 26.61 -22.09 26.49
C GLU A 154 26.66 -20.59 26.75
N ALA A 155 27.68 -20.11 27.45
CA ALA A 155 27.86 -18.67 27.69
C ALA A 155 28.01 -17.85 26.39
N TYR A 156 28.72 -18.43 25.41
CA TYR A 156 28.84 -17.83 24.08
C TYR A 156 27.48 -17.80 23.36
N SER A 157 26.72 -18.91 23.40
CA SER A 157 25.36 -19.01 22.86
C SER A 157 24.42 -17.98 23.47
N ASP A 158 24.44 -17.80 24.80
CA ASP A 158 23.63 -16.83 25.52
C ASP A 158 23.97 -15.38 25.11
N LYS A 159 25.26 -15.07 24.89
CA LYS A 159 25.68 -13.76 24.40
C LYS A 159 25.16 -13.50 22.99
N ALA A 160 25.24 -14.48 22.10
CA ALA A 160 24.70 -14.39 20.75
C ALA A 160 23.17 -14.23 20.75
N ALA A 161 22.45 -14.98 21.61
CA ALA A 161 21.01 -14.88 21.78
C ALA A 161 20.56 -13.49 22.30
N LYS A 162 21.31 -12.88 23.21
CA LYS A 162 21.05 -11.50 23.69
C LYS A 162 21.22 -10.48 22.58
N GLN A 163 22.26 -10.61 21.74
CA GLN A 163 22.45 -9.75 20.56
C GLN A 163 21.31 -9.91 19.56
N MET A 164 20.86 -11.12 19.30
CA MET A 164 19.73 -11.40 18.41
C MET A 164 18.43 -10.73 18.88
N ARG A 165 18.13 -10.79 20.19
CA ARG A 165 16.96 -10.10 20.77
C ARG A 165 17.00 -8.58 20.56
N LEU A 166 18.20 -7.97 20.61
CA LEU A 166 18.34 -6.53 20.33
C LEU A 166 18.01 -6.21 18.87
N VAL A 167 18.51 -7.01 17.93
CA VAL A 167 18.22 -6.85 16.50
C VAL A 167 16.73 -7.05 16.22
N GLU A 168 16.10 -8.04 16.86
CA GLU A 168 14.65 -8.28 16.77
C GLU A 168 13.84 -7.07 17.27
N LEU A 169 14.21 -6.55 18.46
CA LEU A 169 13.52 -5.36 19.01
C LEU A 169 13.67 -4.14 18.08
N LEU A 170 14.88 -3.89 17.56
CA LEU A 170 15.11 -2.80 16.61
C LEU A 170 14.27 -2.97 15.34
N SER A 171 14.16 -4.19 14.82
CA SER A 171 13.35 -4.49 13.64
C SER A 171 11.86 -4.24 13.88
N VAL A 172 11.35 -4.60 15.05
CA VAL A 172 9.95 -4.34 15.44
C VAL A 172 9.69 -2.83 15.56
N VAL A 173 10.59 -2.08 16.19
CA VAL A 173 10.47 -0.62 16.31
C VAL A 173 10.50 0.05 14.94
N ASP A 174 11.43 -0.34 14.06
CA ASP A 174 11.54 0.19 12.70
C ASP A 174 10.25 -0.08 11.89
N MET A 175 9.70 -1.28 11.97
CA MET A 175 8.45 -1.66 11.31
C MET A 175 7.24 -0.87 11.84
N LEU A 176 7.18 -0.60 13.14
CA LEU A 176 6.11 0.23 13.74
C LEU A 176 6.18 1.68 13.25
N ILE A 177 7.40 2.25 13.17
CA ILE A 177 7.58 3.61 12.65
C ILE A 177 7.16 3.68 11.17
N LEU A 178 7.56 2.71 10.36
CA LEU A 178 7.14 2.60 8.96
C LEU A 178 5.62 2.52 8.83
N PHE A 179 4.98 1.68 9.61
CA PHE A 179 3.52 1.52 9.62
C PHE A 179 2.81 2.84 9.94
N LEU A 180 3.27 3.57 10.96
CA LEU A 180 2.70 4.88 11.33
C LEU A 180 2.86 5.91 10.21
N LEU A 181 4.04 6.00 9.59
CA LEU A 181 4.29 6.93 8.49
C LEU A 181 3.44 6.63 7.25
N ILE A 182 3.28 5.35 6.89
CA ILE A 182 2.43 4.92 5.76
C ILE A 182 0.96 5.24 6.05
N THR A 183 0.51 4.98 7.28
CA THR A 183 -0.87 5.27 7.69
C THR A 183 -1.17 6.76 7.64
N GLU A 184 -0.29 7.60 8.18
CA GLU A 184 -0.43 9.06 8.12
C GLU A 184 -0.49 9.58 6.68
N GLN A 185 0.40 9.08 5.82
CA GLN A 185 0.44 9.45 4.39
C GLN A 185 -0.85 9.04 3.66
N SER A 186 -1.36 7.84 3.94
CA SER A 186 -2.62 7.35 3.37
C SER A 186 -3.81 8.21 3.78
N LEU A 187 -3.93 8.53 5.07
CA LEU A 187 -4.99 9.40 5.60
C LEU A 187 -4.92 10.82 5.01
N SER A 188 -3.72 11.38 4.88
CA SER A 188 -3.50 12.68 4.26
C SER A 188 -3.94 12.70 2.80
N SER A 189 -3.57 11.68 2.03
CA SER A 189 -3.97 11.52 0.63
C SER A 189 -5.49 11.44 0.46
N MET A 190 -6.17 10.68 1.31
CA MET A 190 -7.64 10.57 1.30
C MET A 190 -8.31 11.92 1.59
N ARG A 191 -7.77 12.71 2.53
CA ARG A 191 -8.29 14.06 2.83
C ARG A 191 -8.16 15.01 1.63
N ILE A 192 -7.03 14.96 0.92
CA ILE A 192 -6.79 15.77 -0.28
C ILE A 192 -7.76 15.39 -1.40
N ILE A 193 -7.91 14.10 -1.69
CA ILE A 193 -8.84 13.59 -2.72
C ILE A 193 -10.28 14.05 -2.40
N ARG A 194 -10.70 13.91 -1.14
CA ARG A 194 -12.03 14.35 -0.71
C ARG A 194 -12.22 15.87 -0.86
N LYS A 195 -11.20 16.66 -0.49
CA LYS A 195 -11.23 18.11 -0.64
C LYS A 195 -11.32 18.54 -2.11
N ASN A 196 -10.53 17.89 -2.97
CA ASN A 196 -10.56 18.16 -4.41
C ASN A 196 -11.93 17.82 -5.02
N ARG A 197 -12.53 16.68 -4.67
CA ARG A 197 -13.87 16.31 -5.14
C ARG A 197 -14.94 17.32 -4.75
N ILE A 198 -14.87 17.85 -3.50
CA ILE A 198 -15.79 18.88 -3.04
C ILE A 198 -15.56 20.20 -3.80
N LEU A 199 -14.30 20.56 -4.08
CA LEU A 199 -13.97 21.76 -4.86
C LEU A 199 -14.44 21.62 -6.32
N GLU A 200 -14.26 20.48 -6.95
CA GLU A 200 -14.78 20.19 -8.29
C GLU A 200 -16.31 20.28 -8.35
N GLN A 201 -17.00 19.67 -7.37
CA GLN A 201 -18.45 19.78 -7.30
C GLN A 201 -18.91 21.25 -7.18
N LYS A 202 -18.27 22.05 -6.31
CA LYS A 202 -18.59 23.47 -6.16
C LYS A 202 -18.24 24.31 -7.40
N ALA A 203 -17.19 23.91 -8.13
CA ALA A 203 -16.75 24.63 -9.32
C ALA A 203 -17.59 24.34 -10.56
N TYR A 204 -18.15 23.12 -10.68
CA TYR A 204 -18.74 22.64 -11.91
C TYR A 204 -20.20 22.21 -11.84
N ILE A 205 -20.82 22.19 -10.65
CA ILE A 205 -22.23 21.79 -10.48
C ILE A 205 -23.05 23.00 -10.00
N ASP A 206 -24.22 23.19 -10.59
CA ASP A 206 -25.20 24.15 -10.15
C ASP A 206 -25.97 23.62 -8.92
N VAL A 207 -26.00 24.40 -7.85
CA VAL A 207 -26.54 23.97 -6.55
C VAL A 207 -28.06 23.81 -6.53
N HIS A 208 -28.80 24.49 -7.41
CA HIS A 208 -30.27 24.47 -7.47
C HIS A 208 -30.79 23.31 -8.31
N THR A 209 -30.03 22.91 -9.34
CA THR A 209 -30.47 21.90 -10.33
C THR A 209 -29.72 20.59 -10.24
N GLY A 210 -28.52 20.57 -9.64
CA GLY A 210 -27.61 19.43 -9.68
C GLY A 210 -27.03 19.14 -11.07
N LEU A 211 -27.27 20.00 -12.06
CA LEU A 211 -26.70 19.94 -13.41
C LEU A 211 -25.29 20.56 -13.44
N PRO A 212 -24.46 20.23 -14.46
CA PRO A 212 -23.31 21.03 -14.84
C PRO A 212 -23.67 22.52 -14.93
N ASN A 213 -22.85 23.36 -14.31
CA ASN A 213 -23.06 24.82 -14.31
C ASN A 213 -22.40 25.47 -15.55
N LYS A 214 -22.49 26.81 -15.63
CA LYS A 214 -21.90 27.60 -16.72
C LYS A 214 -20.42 27.30 -16.92
N SER A 215 -19.63 27.20 -15.84
CA SER A 215 -18.20 26.93 -15.94
C SER A 215 -17.90 25.59 -16.60
N LYS A 216 -18.70 24.56 -16.31
CA LYS A 216 -18.59 23.25 -16.97
C LYS A 216 -19.04 23.27 -18.42
N CYS A 217 -20.07 24.04 -18.74
CA CYS A 217 -20.50 24.25 -20.13
C CYS A 217 -19.40 24.96 -20.95
N GLU A 218 -18.81 26.03 -20.42
CA GLU A 218 -17.75 26.77 -21.09
C GLU A 218 -16.47 25.92 -21.27
N GLU A 219 -16.12 25.09 -20.30
CA GLU A 219 -15.02 24.13 -20.44
C GLU A 219 -15.29 23.17 -21.61
N LEU A 220 -16.52 22.65 -21.74
CA LEU A 220 -16.90 21.77 -22.86
C LEU A 220 -16.80 22.49 -24.22
N PHE A 221 -17.18 23.78 -24.28
CA PHE A 221 -17.12 24.60 -25.50
C PHE A 221 -15.72 25.12 -25.81
N SER A 222 -14.78 25.03 -24.88
CA SER A 222 -13.38 25.46 -25.11
C SER A 222 -12.59 24.51 -26.01
N ASP A 223 -13.09 23.30 -26.24
CA ASP A 223 -12.52 22.39 -27.22
C ASP A 223 -12.80 22.90 -28.63
N MET A 224 -11.75 23.31 -29.32
CA MET A 224 -11.81 23.85 -30.68
C MET A 224 -11.70 22.74 -31.74
N SER A 225 -11.70 21.46 -31.37
CA SER A 225 -11.68 20.36 -32.32
C SER A 225 -13.00 20.30 -33.13
N PHE A 226 -12.86 19.88 -34.39
CA PHE A 226 -14.04 19.69 -35.25
C PHE A 226 -14.82 18.45 -34.81
N ILE A 227 -16.14 18.58 -34.86
CA ILE A 227 -17.05 17.48 -34.54
C ILE A 227 -16.98 16.43 -35.66
N THR A 228 -16.60 15.20 -35.29
CA THR A 228 -16.47 14.08 -36.24
C THR A 228 -17.72 13.21 -36.31
N GLU A 229 -18.53 13.21 -35.25
CA GLU A 229 -19.75 12.41 -35.18
C GLU A 229 -21.00 13.31 -35.20
N PRO A 230 -22.13 12.87 -35.78
CA PRO A 230 -23.35 13.65 -35.79
C PRO A 230 -23.75 14.08 -34.37
N THR A 231 -23.67 15.38 -34.09
CA THR A 231 -23.92 15.97 -32.77
C THR A 231 -24.95 17.07 -32.89
N ALA A 232 -25.89 17.16 -31.93
CA ALA A 232 -26.84 18.25 -31.85
C ALA A 232 -26.60 19.08 -30.57
N CYS A 233 -26.70 20.40 -30.70
CA CYS A 233 -26.80 21.32 -29.58
C CYS A 233 -28.20 21.88 -29.48
N LEU A 234 -28.79 21.86 -28.30
CA LEU A 234 -30.08 22.46 -28.01
C LEU A 234 -29.91 23.51 -26.91
N MET A 235 -30.50 24.69 -27.12
CA MET A 235 -30.59 25.75 -26.12
C MET A 235 -32.02 25.93 -25.70
N PHE A 236 -32.25 26.12 -24.41
CA PHE A 236 -33.52 26.36 -23.78
C PHE A 236 -33.45 27.60 -22.89
N ASP A 237 -34.52 28.39 -22.89
CA ASP A 237 -34.68 29.57 -22.03
C ASP A 237 -36.06 29.51 -21.36
N LEU A 238 -36.06 29.49 -20.02
CA LEU A 238 -37.32 29.49 -19.24
C LEU A 238 -38.03 30.80 -19.34
N ASN A 239 -39.27 30.77 -19.80
CA ASN A 239 -40.15 31.95 -19.83
C ASN A 239 -40.67 32.30 -18.43
N ASN A 240 -40.94 33.57 -18.22
CA ASN A 240 -41.62 34.08 -17.03
C ASN A 240 -40.92 33.86 -15.68
N LEU A 241 -39.64 33.48 -15.67
CA LEU A 241 -38.88 33.29 -14.41
C LEU A 241 -38.87 34.58 -13.57
N LYS A 242 -38.65 35.76 -14.21
CA LYS A 242 -38.71 37.04 -13.52
C LYS A 242 -40.06 37.29 -12.90
N SER A 243 -41.15 37.08 -13.64
CA SER A 243 -42.53 37.23 -13.14
C SER A 243 -42.83 36.27 -11.96
N ALA A 244 -42.35 35.03 -12.03
CA ALA A 244 -42.48 34.08 -10.92
C ALA A 244 -41.71 34.60 -9.66
N ASN A 245 -40.51 35.11 -9.84
CA ASN A 245 -39.73 35.69 -8.74
C ASN A 245 -40.40 36.91 -8.12
N ASP A 246 -40.86 37.81 -8.97
CA ASP A 246 -41.49 39.10 -8.53
C ASP A 246 -42.84 38.86 -7.84
N THR A 247 -43.61 37.85 -8.23
CA THR A 247 -44.96 37.58 -7.72
C THR A 247 -44.97 36.62 -6.53
N LEU A 248 -44.13 35.55 -6.60
CA LEU A 248 -44.14 34.43 -5.64
C LEU A 248 -42.85 34.30 -4.83
N GLY A 249 -41.88 35.18 -5.09
CA GLY A 249 -40.56 35.16 -4.42
C GLY A 249 -39.54 34.25 -5.07
N HIS A 250 -38.26 34.44 -4.72
CA HIS A 250 -37.11 33.74 -5.32
C HIS A 250 -37.18 32.22 -5.16
N SER A 251 -37.72 31.71 -4.05
CA SER A 251 -37.89 30.28 -3.86
C SER A 251 -38.80 29.61 -4.91
N ALA A 252 -39.79 30.39 -5.43
CA ALA A 252 -40.67 29.91 -6.50
C ALA A 252 -39.93 29.79 -7.85
N GLY A 253 -39.09 30.79 -8.15
CA GLY A 253 -38.22 30.70 -9.33
C GLY A 253 -37.21 29.58 -9.26
N ASP A 254 -36.58 29.34 -8.09
CA ASP A 254 -35.68 28.21 -7.87
C ASP A 254 -36.39 26.89 -8.06
N GLN A 255 -37.66 26.74 -7.61
CA GLN A 255 -38.47 25.57 -7.81
C GLN A 255 -38.80 25.34 -9.29
N LEU A 256 -39.10 26.43 -10.04
CA LEU A 256 -39.35 26.35 -11.48
C LEU A 256 -38.09 25.86 -12.23
N ILE A 257 -36.94 26.44 -11.94
CA ILE A 257 -35.64 26.04 -12.49
C ILE A 257 -35.34 24.57 -12.19
N ALA A 258 -35.47 24.13 -10.93
CA ALA A 258 -35.22 22.76 -10.52
C ALA A 258 -36.21 21.76 -11.17
N SER A 259 -37.45 22.19 -11.36
CA SER A 259 -38.49 21.37 -12.02
C SER A 259 -38.17 21.15 -13.50
N PHE A 260 -37.78 22.21 -14.22
CA PHE A 260 -37.39 22.08 -15.63
C PHE A 260 -36.10 21.24 -15.80
N ALA A 261 -35.11 21.43 -14.95
CA ALA A 261 -33.92 20.59 -14.94
C ALA A 261 -34.26 19.11 -14.78
N ARG A 262 -35.23 18.77 -13.91
CA ARG A 262 -35.70 17.39 -13.70
C ARG A 262 -36.38 16.84 -14.93
N VAL A 263 -37.23 17.63 -15.55
CA VAL A 263 -37.93 17.24 -16.80
C VAL A 263 -36.91 16.97 -17.92
N LEU A 264 -35.93 17.89 -18.10
CA LEU A 264 -34.86 17.66 -19.06
C LEU A 264 -34.10 16.35 -18.79
N ARG A 265 -33.70 16.10 -17.54
CA ARG A 265 -33.02 14.86 -17.16
C ARG A 265 -33.83 13.59 -17.41
N ASN A 266 -35.15 13.63 -17.29
CA ASN A 266 -36.01 12.49 -17.54
C ASN A 266 -36.14 12.16 -19.03
N VAL A 267 -36.05 13.18 -19.89
CA VAL A 267 -36.21 13.02 -21.36
C VAL A 267 -34.87 12.76 -22.05
N ILE A 268 -33.82 13.44 -21.62
CA ILE A 268 -32.50 13.34 -22.27
C ILE A 268 -31.77 12.10 -21.76
N PRO A 269 -31.23 11.25 -22.67
CA PRO A 269 -30.50 10.06 -22.30
C PRO A 269 -29.29 10.38 -21.37
N ALA A 270 -29.02 9.49 -20.42
CA ALA A 270 -27.98 9.70 -19.41
C ALA A 270 -26.55 9.82 -19.97
N LYS A 271 -26.31 9.36 -21.21
CA LYS A 271 -25.05 9.48 -21.94
C LYS A 271 -24.78 10.88 -22.48
N ASP A 272 -25.85 11.69 -22.62
CA ASP A 272 -25.81 12.99 -23.24
C ASP A 272 -25.66 14.10 -22.18
N PHE A 273 -25.13 15.25 -22.60
CA PHE A 273 -24.85 16.35 -21.70
C PHE A 273 -26.07 17.24 -21.49
N VAL A 274 -26.36 17.58 -20.23
CA VAL A 274 -27.36 18.59 -19.86
C VAL A 274 -26.72 19.52 -18.86
N GLY A 275 -26.69 20.83 -19.13
CA GLY A 275 -26.11 21.85 -18.27
C GLY A 275 -27.02 23.07 -18.09
N ARG A 276 -26.84 23.79 -16.99
CA ARG A 276 -27.42 25.12 -16.76
C ARG A 276 -26.40 26.19 -17.16
N TYR A 277 -26.66 26.87 -18.27
CA TYR A 277 -25.72 27.85 -18.82
C TYR A 277 -25.90 29.26 -18.23
N GLY A 278 -27.11 29.62 -17.89
CA GLY A 278 -27.47 30.93 -17.32
C GLY A 278 -28.47 30.84 -16.19
N GLY A 279 -29.06 31.98 -15.82
CA GLY A 279 -30.11 32.02 -14.81
C GLY A 279 -31.34 31.20 -15.16
N ASP A 280 -31.81 31.35 -16.39
CA ASP A 280 -32.97 30.71 -17.01
C ASP A 280 -32.59 29.86 -18.25
N GLU A 281 -31.30 29.73 -18.57
CA GLU A 281 -30.79 29.12 -19.76
C GLU A 281 -30.23 27.72 -19.50
N PHE A 282 -30.59 26.76 -20.34
CA PHE A 282 -30.10 25.39 -20.28
C PHE A 282 -29.55 24.95 -21.65
N VAL A 283 -28.54 24.15 -21.62
CA VAL A 283 -27.90 23.58 -22.82
C VAL A 283 -27.90 22.07 -22.76
N VAL A 284 -28.19 21.45 -23.90
CA VAL A 284 -28.16 20.01 -24.09
C VAL A 284 -27.29 19.68 -25.29
N ILE A 285 -26.36 18.74 -25.13
CA ILE A 285 -25.56 18.20 -26.23
C ILE A 285 -25.90 16.74 -26.38
N LEU A 286 -26.33 16.35 -27.59
CA LEU A 286 -26.68 15.00 -27.96
C LEU A 286 -25.63 14.45 -28.93
N TYR A 287 -25.09 13.30 -28.62
CA TYR A 287 -24.05 12.64 -29.44
C TYR A 287 -24.63 11.49 -30.26
N ASN A 288 -24.08 11.26 -31.46
CA ASN A 288 -24.54 10.21 -32.39
C ASN A 288 -26.04 10.30 -32.69
N ILE A 289 -26.50 11.48 -33.08
CA ILE A 289 -27.91 11.81 -33.20
C ILE A 289 -28.28 12.27 -34.61
N THR A 290 -29.50 11.96 -35.04
CA THR A 290 -30.07 12.48 -36.29
C THR A 290 -31.07 13.59 -36.01
N GLU A 291 -31.32 14.45 -37.00
CA GLU A 291 -32.35 15.53 -36.92
C GLU A 291 -33.74 14.98 -36.50
N ASN A 292 -34.13 13.83 -37.05
CA ASN A 292 -35.40 13.21 -36.71
C ASN A 292 -35.49 12.80 -35.23
N THR A 293 -34.36 12.33 -34.68
CA THR A 293 -34.31 11.96 -33.25
C THR A 293 -34.37 13.21 -32.37
N VAL A 294 -33.72 14.33 -32.76
CA VAL A 294 -33.85 15.62 -32.08
C VAL A 294 -35.31 16.07 -32.02
N LYS A 295 -36.02 16.03 -33.16
CA LYS A 295 -37.46 16.37 -33.24
C LYS A 295 -38.33 15.48 -32.35
N SER A 296 -38.03 14.19 -32.33
CA SER A 296 -38.70 13.22 -31.44
C SER A 296 -38.50 13.54 -29.96
N LEU A 297 -37.25 13.84 -29.55
CA LEU A 297 -36.94 14.23 -28.17
C LEU A 297 -37.58 15.54 -27.78
N LEU A 298 -37.65 16.54 -28.67
CA LEU A 298 -38.36 17.79 -28.41
C LEU A 298 -39.85 17.57 -28.25
N THR A 299 -40.44 16.67 -29.04
CA THR A 299 -41.86 16.28 -28.89
C THR A 299 -42.12 15.58 -27.55
N GLN A 300 -41.20 14.67 -27.14
CA GLN A 300 -41.29 14.02 -25.85
C GLN A 300 -41.16 15.04 -24.71
N LEU A 301 -40.19 15.96 -24.80
CA LEU A 301 -40.02 17.05 -23.81
C LEU A 301 -41.29 17.90 -23.69
N HIS A 302 -41.92 18.27 -24.83
CA HIS A 302 -43.17 19.02 -24.83
C HIS A 302 -44.28 18.25 -24.10
N ASN A 303 -44.43 16.97 -24.35
CA ASN A 303 -45.43 16.13 -23.70
C ASN A 303 -45.17 16.01 -22.18
N GLU A 304 -43.92 15.82 -21.76
CA GLU A 304 -43.58 15.77 -20.34
C GLU A 304 -43.87 17.10 -19.63
N VAL A 305 -43.54 18.24 -20.25
CA VAL A 305 -43.86 19.57 -19.72
C VAL A 305 -45.39 19.77 -19.64
N MET A 306 -46.15 19.38 -20.66
CA MET A 306 -47.60 19.45 -20.63
C MET A 306 -48.20 18.57 -19.52
N GLN A 307 -47.69 17.39 -19.33
CA GLN A 307 -48.08 16.50 -18.23
C GLN A 307 -47.77 17.14 -16.86
N PHE A 308 -46.55 17.66 -16.69
CA PHE A 308 -46.12 18.39 -15.48
C PHE A 308 -47.08 19.52 -15.17
N ASN A 309 -47.42 20.35 -16.16
CA ASN A 309 -48.32 21.49 -16.01
C ASN A 309 -49.77 21.09 -15.64
N ARG A 310 -50.26 19.92 -16.14
CA ARG A 310 -51.59 19.39 -15.82
C ARG A 310 -51.72 18.84 -14.40
N CYS A 311 -50.61 18.40 -13.80
CA CYS A 311 -50.62 17.82 -12.45
C CYS A 311 -50.82 18.85 -11.32
N GLY A 312 -51.26 20.09 -11.63
CA GLY A 312 -51.64 21.10 -10.64
C GLY A 312 -50.50 21.77 -9.92
N ASN A 313 -49.31 21.79 -10.52
CA ASN A 313 -48.16 22.52 -10.00
C ASN A 313 -48.44 24.03 -10.00
N ASN A 314 -48.07 24.70 -8.94
CA ASN A 314 -48.36 26.13 -8.76
C ASN A 314 -47.70 27.04 -9.80
N ILE A 315 -46.64 26.61 -10.48
CA ILE A 315 -45.90 27.36 -11.48
C ILE A 315 -45.74 26.53 -12.75
N PRO A 316 -46.48 26.86 -13.83
CA PRO A 316 -46.35 26.11 -15.07
C PRO A 316 -45.00 26.37 -15.76
N ILE A 317 -44.36 25.32 -16.27
CA ILE A 317 -43.18 25.39 -17.09
C ILE A 317 -43.54 25.88 -18.48
N SER A 318 -42.90 26.96 -18.93
CA SER A 318 -42.92 27.46 -20.31
C SER A 318 -41.47 27.77 -20.71
N TYR A 319 -41.12 27.44 -21.95
CA TYR A 319 -39.76 27.63 -22.43
C TYR A 319 -39.69 27.99 -23.92
N ALA A 320 -38.73 28.77 -24.32
CA ALA A 320 -38.27 28.89 -25.70
C ALA A 320 -37.16 27.89 -25.96
N HIS A 321 -36.98 27.44 -27.17
CA HIS A 321 -35.88 26.55 -27.56
C HIS A 321 -35.36 26.82 -28.96
N GLY A 322 -34.10 26.49 -29.20
CA GLY A 322 -33.49 26.42 -30.49
C GLY A 322 -32.52 25.25 -30.55
N TRP A 323 -32.26 24.74 -31.71
CA TRP A 323 -31.33 23.62 -31.88
C TRP A 323 -30.62 23.69 -33.23
N ALA A 324 -29.44 23.09 -33.29
CA ALA A 324 -28.63 22.93 -34.50
C ALA A 324 -27.96 21.55 -34.51
N VAL A 325 -27.72 20.98 -35.67
CA VAL A 325 -27.05 19.69 -35.87
C VAL A 325 -25.77 19.91 -36.65
N SER A 326 -24.71 19.26 -36.22
CA SER A 326 -23.37 19.41 -36.85
C SER A 326 -23.33 19.00 -38.31
N THR A 327 -24.22 18.09 -38.74
CA THR A 327 -24.31 17.63 -40.15
C THR A 327 -24.71 18.73 -41.13
N ASP A 328 -25.24 19.84 -40.65
CA ASP A 328 -25.68 20.97 -41.50
C ASP A 328 -24.55 21.96 -41.78
N TYR A 329 -23.38 21.76 -41.19
CA TYR A 329 -22.25 22.69 -41.25
C TYR A 329 -20.95 21.94 -41.54
N THR A 330 -20.11 22.52 -42.36
CA THR A 330 -18.71 22.04 -42.58
C THR A 330 -17.81 22.55 -41.48
N ASP A 331 -16.86 21.73 -41.01
CA ASP A 331 -15.83 22.12 -40.03
C ASP A 331 -16.42 22.77 -38.74
N CYS A 332 -17.52 22.17 -38.25
CA CYS A 332 -18.26 22.68 -37.13
C CYS A 332 -17.55 22.30 -35.77
N THR A 333 -17.27 23.29 -34.94
CA THR A 333 -16.86 23.07 -33.54
C THR A 333 -18.10 23.07 -32.64
N LEU A 334 -17.97 22.52 -31.42
CA LEU A 334 -19.06 22.51 -30.45
C LEU A 334 -19.50 23.93 -30.07
N ARG A 335 -18.56 24.89 -30.00
CA ARG A 335 -18.86 26.30 -29.76
C ARG A 335 -19.69 26.92 -30.90
N ALA A 336 -19.32 26.65 -32.15
CA ALA A 336 -20.05 27.15 -33.31
C ALA A 336 -21.49 26.57 -33.36
N LEU A 337 -21.64 25.28 -32.98
CA LEU A 337 -22.95 24.64 -32.91
C LEU A 337 -23.83 25.24 -31.80
N PHE A 338 -23.24 25.54 -30.64
CA PHE A 338 -23.89 26.25 -29.55
C PHE A 338 -24.39 27.64 -29.99
N ASP A 339 -23.54 28.45 -30.63
CA ASP A 339 -23.88 29.80 -31.08
C ASP A 339 -25.06 29.77 -32.08
N LYS A 340 -25.15 28.74 -32.93
CA LYS A 340 -26.29 28.52 -33.84
C LYS A 340 -27.57 28.16 -33.09
N ALA A 341 -27.49 27.23 -32.16
CA ALA A 341 -28.66 26.83 -31.35
C ALA A 341 -29.21 28.02 -30.54
N ASP A 342 -28.32 28.84 -29.97
CA ASP A 342 -28.69 30.06 -29.25
C ASP A 342 -29.41 31.08 -30.15
N GLN A 343 -28.86 31.33 -31.35
CA GLN A 343 -29.47 32.18 -32.35
C GLN A 343 -30.88 31.74 -32.70
N PHE A 344 -31.10 30.43 -32.90
CA PHE A 344 -32.45 29.87 -33.20
C PHE A 344 -33.39 29.98 -32.00
N MET A 345 -32.87 29.76 -30.79
CA MET A 345 -33.68 29.97 -29.57
C MET A 345 -34.13 31.41 -29.42
N TYR A 346 -33.22 32.38 -29.60
CA TYR A 346 -33.58 33.81 -29.55
C TYR A 346 -34.67 34.20 -30.58
N THR A 347 -34.54 33.70 -31.82
CA THR A 347 -35.54 33.94 -32.87
C THR A 347 -36.90 33.36 -32.49
N ASN A 348 -36.92 32.14 -31.91
CA ASN A 348 -38.15 31.52 -31.43
C ASN A 348 -38.78 32.30 -30.28
N LYS A 349 -37.98 32.78 -29.31
CA LYS A 349 -38.42 33.57 -28.16
C LYS A 349 -39.10 34.88 -28.57
N VAL A 350 -38.54 35.58 -29.59
CA VAL A 350 -39.14 36.82 -30.12
C VAL A 350 -40.50 36.54 -30.79
N ARG A 351 -40.60 35.48 -31.59
CA ARG A 351 -41.81 35.10 -32.28
C ARG A 351 -42.98 34.77 -31.31
N VAL A 352 -42.69 33.99 -30.26
CA VAL A 352 -43.69 33.59 -29.25
C VAL A 352 -44.19 34.80 -28.43
N LYS A 353 -43.40 35.86 -28.30
CA LYS A 353 -43.80 37.12 -27.60
C LYS A 353 -44.63 38.04 -28.45
N SER A 354 -44.63 37.86 -29.79
CA SER A 354 -45.39 38.69 -30.75
C SER A 354 -46.75 38.08 -31.16
N GLU A 355 -47.00 36.83 -30.79
CA GLU A 355 -48.29 36.16 -30.87
C GLU A 355 -49.06 36.23 -29.52
#